data_aa7ce1732f0fae02c6861908ac54d887
#
_entry.id   aa7ce1732f0fae02c6861908ac54d887
#
_cell.length_a   1.000
_cell.length_b   1.000
_cell.length_c   1.000
_cell.angle_alpha   90.00
_cell.angle_beta   90.00
_cell.angle_gamma   90.00
#
_symmetry.space_group_name_H-M   'P 1'
#
loop_
_entity.id
_entity.type
_entity.pdbx_description
1 polymer ?
#
loop_
_entity_poly.entity_id
_entity_poly.type
_entity_poly.pdbx_seq_one_letter_code
_entity_poly.pdbx_strand_id
1 'polypeptide(L)'
;MRPMAQVAMVMNLDKCIGCHTCSVTCKQAWTNRRGMEYVWFNNVETRPGQGYPRRYEDQEKWRGGWELNRRGALKLKAGGRFKKLAGIFSNPRLPEIKDYYEPWTYDYKNLTDAPLGTDYPVARPVSQLDGKPMKIGWSSNWDDSLGGAPAYGDLDPMVERTRQQASEKVRFAYEETFMFYLPRICEHCLNPSCVASCPSGAMYKRSEDGIVLVDQDRCRGWRMCVTGCPYKKVYFNHRTGKAEKCTFCYPRIEVGQPTVCSETCVGRLRYLGVVLYDADKVTAAAETPNERDLYEAQLGVFLDPEDPGVRRAAEEAGIPFDWIEAARRSPVHALVSKYRVALPLHPEYRTMPMVWYIPPLSPVVDALTETGHDGEDADNLFGAIDTLRIPLEYLAELFTAGDTGPVRASLEKLAAMRAHMRSVNLGEDPDPAVCAGVGMRPEEVEEMYRLLAIAKYEERYVIPTAAVGDAHRLEASALPDTCSLDTDGGPGMGGDGPFGQDSGRKRLPLVPVENFHILRRRQTADDEREV
;
A
#
# COMPACT_ATOMS: atom_id res chain seq x y z
N MET A 1 22.29 18.99 0.19
CA MET A 1 20.90 18.64 0.52
C MET A 1 20.00 19.14 -0.63
N ARG A 2 19.24 18.23 -1.23
CA ARG A 2 18.28 18.55 -2.29
C ARG A 2 16.89 18.13 -1.85
N PRO A 3 16.15 19.02 -1.18
CA PRO A 3 14.81 18.73 -0.67
C PRO A 3 13.84 18.42 -1.81
N MET A 4 13.04 17.39 -1.60
CA MET A 4 11.92 17.00 -2.47
C MET A 4 10.74 16.63 -1.58
N ALA A 5 9.53 16.76 -2.14
CA ALA A 5 8.32 16.37 -1.45
C ALA A 5 7.71 15.12 -2.09
N GLN A 6 7.09 14.26 -1.28
CA GLN A 6 6.34 13.11 -1.76
C GLN A 6 5.11 12.86 -0.92
N VAL A 7 3.99 12.54 -1.58
CA VAL A 7 2.82 11.99 -0.90
C VAL A 7 3.09 10.53 -0.53
N ALA A 8 2.81 10.19 0.71
CA ALA A 8 3.04 8.87 1.27
C ALA A 8 1.82 8.38 2.07
N MET A 9 1.82 7.10 2.41
CA MET A 9 0.71 6.46 3.13
C MET A 9 1.24 5.63 4.30
N VAL A 10 0.50 5.65 5.42
CA VAL A 10 0.65 4.67 6.50
C VAL A 10 -0.62 3.83 6.57
N MET A 11 -0.49 2.54 6.79
CA MET A 11 -1.58 1.59 7.02
C MET A 11 -1.42 0.94 8.40
N ASN A 12 -2.39 1.15 9.27
CA ASN A 12 -2.42 0.52 10.59
C ASN A 12 -3.04 -0.88 10.49
N LEU A 13 -2.21 -1.93 10.55
CA LEU A 13 -2.66 -3.31 10.38
C LEU A 13 -3.53 -3.79 11.53
N ASP A 14 -3.35 -3.24 12.73
CA ASP A 14 -4.14 -3.57 13.91
C ASP A 14 -5.64 -3.27 13.74
N LYS A 15 -5.97 -2.32 12.84
CA LYS A 15 -7.35 -1.92 12.53
C LYS A 15 -7.93 -2.61 11.29
N CYS A 16 -7.16 -3.48 10.61
CA CYS A 16 -7.63 -4.14 9.40
C CYS A 16 -8.45 -5.39 9.75
N ILE A 17 -9.73 -5.36 9.39
CA ILE A 17 -10.68 -6.47 9.61
C ILE A 17 -10.89 -7.36 8.37
N GLY A 18 -10.09 -7.18 7.31
CA GLY A 18 -10.22 -7.97 6.09
C GLY A 18 -11.53 -7.80 5.32
N CYS A 19 -12.25 -6.67 5.47
CA CYS A 19 -13.56 -6.46 4.84
C CYS A 19 -13.52 -6.25 3.31
N HIS A 20 -12.33 -6.12 2.71
CA HIS A 20 -12.07 -5.93 1.27
C HIS A 20 -12.76 -4.74 0.60
N THR A 21 -13.49 -3.88 1.31
CA THR A 21 -14.15 -2.69 0.74
C THR A 21 -13.18 -1.83 -0.06
N CYS A 22 -11.97 -1.60 0.46
CA CYS A 22 -10.93 -0.86 -0.23
C CYS A 22 -10.47 -1.52 -1.54
N SER A 23 -10.51 -2.86 -1.63
CA SER A 23 -10.15 -3.61 -2.85
C SER A 23 -11.26 -3.50 -3.89
N VAL A 24 -12.51 -3.70 -3.49
CA VAL A 24 -13.68 -3.67 -4.38
C VAL A 24 -13.86 -2.28 -4.98
N THR A 25 -13.82 -1.23 -4.16
CA THR A 25 -13.96 0.15 -4.65
C THR A 25 -12.81 0.57 -5.56
N CYS A 26 -11.57 0.18 -5.24
CA CYS A 26 -10.44 0.39 -6.13
C CYS A 26 -10.59 -0.38 -7.44
N LYS A 27 -11.09 -1.63 -7.40
CA LYS A 27 -11.40 -2.43 -8.59
C LYS A 27 -12.41 -1.72 -9.48
N GLN A 28 -13.50 -1.24 -8.93
CA GLN A 28 -14.54 -0.55 -9.67
C GLN A 28 -14.05 0.76 -10.29
N ALA A 29 -13.28 1.54 -9.54
CA ALA A 29 -12.77 2.81 -10.02
C ALA A 29 -11.70 2.68 -11.12
N TRP A 30 -10.83 1.66 -11.05
CA TRP A 30 -9.61 1.63 -11.85
C TRP A 30 -9.46 0.42 -12.77
N THR A 31 -9.90 -0.77 -12.38
CA THR A 31 -9.53 -2.02 -13.09
C THR A 31 -10.72 -2.87 -13.51
N ASN A 32 -11.95 -2.42 -13.32
CA ASN A 32 -13.15 -3.12 -13.80
C ASN A 32 -13.40 -2.86 -15.28
N ARG A 33 -12.49 -3.35 -16.13
CA ARG A 33 -12.54 -3.15 -17.58
C ARG A 33 -11.82 -4.29 -18.32
N ARG A 34 -12.16 -4.44 -19.60
CA ARG A 34 -11.63 -5.53 -20.44
C ARG A 34 -10.11 -5.50 -20.55
N GLY A 35 -9.48 -6.65 -20.35
CA GLY A 35 -8.03 -6.86 -20.34
C GLY A 35 -7.38 -6.66 -18.97
N MET A 36 -8.18 -6.26 -17.96
CA MET A 36 -7.76 -6.02 -16.58
C MET A 36 -8.56 -6.85 -15.56
N GLU A 37 -9.27 -7.86 -16.00
CA GLU A 37 -10.16 -8.67 -15.17
C GLU A 37 -9.41 -9.30 -13.99
N TYR A 38 -8.20 -9.77 -14.22
CA TYR A 38 -7.35 -10.40 -13.21
C TYR A 38 -6.64 -9.40 -12.28
N VAL A 39 -6.70 -8.08 -12.57
CA VAL A 39 -5.86 -7.07 -11.90
C VAL A 39 -6.56 -6.49 -10.68
N TRP A 40 -5.81 -6.44 -9.58
CA TRP A 40 -6.18 -5.77 -8.34
C TRP A 40 -5.07 -4.80 -7.92
N PHE A 41 -5.27 -3.48 -8.14
CA PHE A 41 -4.30 -2.48 -7.71
C PHE A 41 -4.17 -2.46 -6.19
N ASN A 42 -5.29 -2.55 -5.49
CA ASN A 42 -5.34 -2.77 -4.05
C ASN A 42 -5.92 -4.17 -3.79
N ASN A 43 -5.23 -4.96 -3.00
CA ASN A 43 -5.72 -6.24 -2.48
C ASN A 43 -5.41 -6.32 -0.99
N VAL A 44 -6.12 -7.18 -0.28
CA VAL A 44 -5.87 -7.46 1.13
C VAL A 44 -5.50 -8.94 1.23
N GLU A 45 -4.34 -9.21 1.76
CA GLU A 45 -3.79 -10.57 1.91
C GLU A 45 -3.97 -11.03 3.34
N THR A 46 -4.28 -12.31 3.53
CA THR A 46 -4.15 -12.96 4.83
C THR A 46 -2.68 -13.34 5.02
N ARG A 47 -2.13 -13.10 6.20
CA ARG A 47 -0.76 -13.43 6.57
C ARG A 47 -0.74 -14.29 7.86
N PRO A 48 0.04 -15.36 7.87
CA PRO A 48 0.82 -15.97 6.78
C PRO A 48 -0.03 -16.40 5.59
N GLY A 49 0.54 -16.36 4.36
CA GLY A 49 -0.18 -16.70 3.13
C GLY A 49 0.65 -16.51 1.86
N GLN A 50 0.08 -16.89 0.73
CA GLN A 50 0.80 -16.91 -0.54
C GLN A 50 1.02 -15.52 -1.17
N GLY A 51 0.16 -14.55 -0.83
CA GLY A 51 0.18 -13.23 -1.45
C GLY A 51 -0.36 -13.18 -2.88
N TYR A 52 -0.37 -11.97 -3.48
CA TYR A 52 -0.88 -11.73 -4.83
C TYR A 52 0.10 -10.86 -5.65
N PRO A 53 0.69 -11.38 -6.73
CA PRO A 53 0.62 -12.76 -7.23
C PRO A 53 1.23 -13.76 -6.24
N ARG A 54 0.88 -15.02 -6.42
CA ARG A 54 1.32 -16.10 -5.52
C ARG A 54 2.83 -16.11 -5.33
N ARG A 55 3.26 -16.16 -4.06
CA ARG A 55 4.67 -16.20 -3.63
C ARG A 55 5.50 -15.05 -4.25
N TYR A 56 4.92 -13.83 -4.33
CA TYR A 56 5.62 -12.69 -4.93
C TYR A 56 6.93 -12.33 -4.21
N GLU A 57 7.07 -12.72 -2.95
CA GLU A 57 8.25 -12.53 -2.12
C GLU A 57 9.42 -13.47 -2.48
N ASP A 58 9.17 -14.53 -3.24
CA ASP A 58 10.22 -15.40 -3.76
C ASP A 58 11.05 -14.66 -4.83
N GLN A 59 12.04 -13.90 -4.36
CA GLN A 59 12.90 -13.10 -5.23
C GLN A 59 13.99 -13.91 -5.95
N GLU A 60 14.16 -15.18 -5.65
CA GLU A 60 14.97 -16.09 -6.46
C GLU A 60 14.28 -16.37 -7.80
N LYS A 61 12.98 -16.63 -7.75
CA LYS A 61 12.13 -16.80 -8.92
C LYS A 61 11.91 -15.48 -9.67
N TRP A 62 11.47 -14.43 -8.97
CA TRP A 62 10.94 -13.21 -9.60
C TRP A 62 11.99 -12.16 -9.92
N ARG A 63 13.09 -12.10 -9.15
CA ARG A 63 14.24 -11.20 -9.33
C ARG A 63 13.88 -9.73 -9.56
N GLY A 64 12.95 -9.20 -8.77
CA GLY A 64 12.64 -7.78 -8.72
C GLY A 64 13.55 -7.01 -7.76
N GLY A 65 13.46 -5.67 -7.79
CA GLY A 65 14.23 -4.82 -6.89
C GLY A 65 15.69 -4.66 -7.28
N TRP A 66 16.49 -4.30 -6.29
CA TRP A 66 17.91 -4.02 -6.42
C TRP A 66 18.74 -5.03 -5.62
N GLU A 67 19.96 -5.24 -6.03
CA GLU A 67 21.02 -5.95 -5.30
C GLU A 67 22.30 -5.11 -5.32
N LEU A 68 23.20 -5.32 -4.37
CA LEU A 68 24.52 -4.73 -4.42
C LEU A 68 25.44 -5.58 -5.31
N ASN A 69 26.22 -4.91 -6.13
CA ASN A 69 27.31 -5.56 -6.85
C ASN A 69 28.54 -5.73 -5.93
N ARG A 70 29.59 -6.38 -6.42
CA ARG A 70 30.83 -6.61 -5.64
C ARG A 70 31.55 -5.33 -5.17
N ARG A 71 31.18 -4.17 -5.74
CA ARG A 71 31.73 -2.85 -5.37
C ARG A 71 30.80 -2.07 -4.44
N GLY A 72 29.71 -2.67 -3.95
CA GLY A 72 28.71 -2.01 -3.10
C GLY A 72 27.71 -1.12 -3.82
N ALA A 73 27.78 -0.99 -5.15
CA ALA A 73 26.86 -0.16 -5.90
C ALA A 73 25.59 -0.93 -6.31
N LEU A 74 24.47 -0.20 -6.43
CA LEU A 74 23.17 -0.76 -6.83
C LEU A 74 23.17 -1.36 -8.24
N LYS A 75 22.58 -2.51 -8.35
CA LYS A 75 22.35 -3.23 -9.61
C LYS A 75 20.95 -3.82 -9.63
N LEU A 76 20.25 -3.68 -10.75
CA LEU A 76 18.92 -4.28 -10.92
C LEU A 76 19.01 -5.82 -10.92
N LYS A 77 18.25 -6.49 -10.05
CA LYS A 77 18.12 -7.96 -10.05
C LYS A 77 17.55 -8.49 -11.36
N ALA A 78 16.64 -7.73 -12.00
CA ALA A 78 16.07 -8.06 -13.31
C ALA A 78 17.10 -8.10 -14.46
N GLY A 79 18.28 -7.53 -14.26
CA GLY A 79 19.40 -7.57 -15.20
C GLY A 79 19.80 -6.22 -15.80
N GLY A 80 21.05 -6.11 -16.24
CA GLY A 80 21.64 -4.94 -16.88
C GLY A 80 21.17 -4.73 -18.33
N ARG A 81 21.81 -3.78 -19.04
CA ARG A 81 21.41 -3.33 -20.40
C ARG A 81 21.24 -4.48 -21.40
N PHE A 82 22.17 -5.43 -21.49
CA PHE A 82 22.10 -6.57 -22.42
C PHE A 82 20.94 -7.53 -22.08
N LYS A 83 20.70 -7.82 -20.79
CA LYS A 83 19.56 -8.65 -20.39
C LYS A 83 18.23 -7.96 -20.64
N LYS A 84 18.17 -6.63 -20.58
CA LYS A 84 16.99 -5.86 -20.97
C LYS A 84 16.68 -6.00 -22.45
N LEU A 85 17.70 -5.93 -23.32
CA LEU A 85 17.53 -6.14 -24.76
C LEU A 85 17.03 -7.56 -25.09
N ALA A 86 17.65 -8.58 -24.49
CA ALA A 86 17.18 -9.96 -24.64
C ALA A 86 15.76 -10.15 -24.09
N GLY A 87 15.43 -9.49 -22.96
CA GLY A 87 14.13 -9.53 -22.32
C GLY A 87 12.98 -8.93 -23.14
N ILE A 88 13.27 -8.09 -24.14
CA ILE A 88 12.26 -7.60 -25.10
C ILE A 88 11.67 -8.76 -25.90
N PHE A 89 12.49 -9.74 -26.25
CA PHE A 89 12.10 -10.90 -27.05
C PHE A 89 11.62 -12.08 -26.19
N SER A 90 12.18 -12.25 -25.00
CA SER A 90 11.82 -13.32 -24.07
C SER A 90 12.01 -12.89 -22.63
N ASN A 91 10.92 -12.87 -21.86
CA ASN A 91 10.91 -12.53 -20.42
C ASN A 91 10.30 -13.67 -19.59
N PRO A 92 11.09 -14.70 -19.23
CA PRO A 92 10.60 -15.90 -18.56
C PRO A 92 10.19 -15.69 -17.10
N ARG A 93 10.39 -14.48 -16.54
CA ARG A 93 10.10 -14.14 -15.13
C ARG A 93 8.83 -13.32 -14.97
N LEU A 94 7.99 -13.31 -15.96
CA LEU A 94 6.68 -12.68 -15.85
C LEU A 94 5.74 -13.61 -15.10
N PRO A 95 4.93 -13.08 -14.18
CA PRO A 95 3.83 -13.83 -13.61
C PRO A 95 2.83 -14.26 -14.69
N GLU A 96 2.39 -15.50 -14.64
CA GLU A 96 1.35 -16.07 -15.48
C GLU A 96 -0.03 -15.89 -14.82
N ILE A 97 -1.11 -16.17 -15.56
CA ILE A 97 -2.47 -16.04 -15.03
C ILE A 97 -2.70 -16.92 -13.80
N LYS A 98 -2.09 -18.11 -13.75
CA LYS A 98 -2.14 -18.99 -12.59
C LYS A 98 -1.49 -18.42 -11.31
N ASP A 99 -0.53 -17.50 -11.46
CA ASP A 99 0.09 -16.79 -10.34
C ASP A 99 -0.81 -15.66 -9.83
N TYR A 100 -1.73 -15.14 -10.69
CA TYR A 100 -2.67 -14.07 -10.36
C TYR A 100 -4.07 -14.54 -9.98
N TYR A 101 -4.34 -15.83 -9.95
CA TYR A 101 -5.68 -16.41 -9.85
C TYR A 101 -6.55 -16.12 -11.08
N GLU A 102 -7.23 -17.13 -11.57
CA GLU A 102 -8.16 -16.96 -12.68
C GLU A 102 -9.34 -16.07 -12.28
N PRO A 103 -9.63 -15.00 -13.00
CA PRO A 103 -10.73 -14.12 -12.67
C PRO A 103 -12.07 -14.80 -12.94
N TRP A 104 -13.00 -14.66 -12.01
CA TRP A 104 -14.31 -15.27 -12.08
C TRP A 104 -15.43 -14.27 -11.75
N THR A 105 -16.64 -14.61 -12.14
CA THR A 105 -17.86 -13.93 -11.78
C THR A 105 -18.95 -14.98 -11.53
N TYR A 106 -20.16 -14.55 -11.14
CA TYR A 106 -21.29 -15.45 -11.06
C TYR A 106 -22.09 -15.43 -12.36
N ASP A 107 -22.74 -16.57 -12.70
CA ASP A 107 -23.78 -16.62 -13.72
C ASP A 107 -25.07 -16.02 -13.16
N TYR A 108 -25.15 -14.69 -13.20
CA TYR A 108 -26.32 -13.94 -12.71
C TYR A 108 -27.57 -14.25 -13.54
N LYS A 109 -27.44 -14.67 -14.80
CA LYS A 109 -28.55 -15.06 -15.64
C LYS A 109 -29.32 -16.24 -15.06
N ASN A 110 -28.61 -17.19 -14.44
CA ASN A 110 -29.22 -18.31 -13.74
C ASN A 110 -30.10 -17.89 -12.57
N LEU A 111 -29.86 -16.71 -11.98
CA LEU A 111 -30.69 -16.16 -10.90
C LEU A 111 -31.91 -15.42 -11.48
N THR A 112 -31.75 -14.67 -12.57
CA THR A 112 -32.81 -13.85 -13.17
C THR A 112 -33.82 -14.67 -13.99
N ASP A 113 -33.34 -15.72 -14.66
CA ASP A 113 -34.15 -16.56 -15.53
C ASP A 113 -34.74 -17.79 -14.82
N ALA A 114 -34.51 -17.93 -13.51
CA ALA A 114 -35.04 -19.04 -12.73
C ALA A 114 -36.58 -18.99 -12.69
N PRO A 115 -37.25 -20.12 -12.97
CA PRO A 115 -38.72 -20.17 -12.87
C PRO A 115 -39.19 -19.95 -11.42
N LEU A 116 -40.37 -19.41 -11.28
CA LEU A 116 -41.00 -19.32 -9.97
C LEU A 116 -41.27 -20.72 -9.42
N GLY A 117 -40.76 -21.03 -8.24
CA GLY A 117 -40.86 -22.35 -7.61
C GLY A 117 -40.46 -22.31 -6.15
N THR A 118 -40.43 -23.48 -5.53
CA THR A 118 -40.02 -23.69 -4.15
C THR A 118 -38.47 -23.80 -4.03
N ASP A 119 -37.78 -24.05 -5.14
CA ASP A 119 -36.35 -24.21 -5.18
C ASP A 119 -35.67 -22.87 -5.47
N TYR A 120 -34.73 -22.50 -4.64
CA TYR A 120 -33.95 -21.26 -4.82
C TYR A 120 -32.83 -21.47 -5.84
N PRO A 121 -32.71 -20.57 -6.85
CA PRO A 121 -31.60 -20.65 -7.79
C PRO A 121 -30.27 -20.35 -7.06
N VAL A 122 -29.23 -21.08 -7.44
CA VAL A 122 -27.89 -20.90 -6.90
C VAL A 122 -27.02 -20.20 -7.94
N ALA A 123 -26.34 -19.12 -7.54
CA ALA A 123 -25.35 -18.49 -8.38
C ALA A 123 -24.17 -19.45 -8.62
N ARG A 124 -23.83 -19.71 -9.88
CA ARG A 124 -22.71 -20.57 -10.26
C ARG A 124 -21.51 -19.70 -10.64
N PRO A 125 -20.33 -19.96 -10.07
CA PRO A 125 -19.12 -19.27 -10.48
C PRO A 125 -18.71 -19.70 -11.89
N VAL A 126 -18.36 -18.73 -12.72
CA VAL A 126 -17.90 -18.92 -14.09
C VAL A 126 -16.62 -18.13 -14.33
N SER A 127 -15.72 -18.70 -15.12
CA SER A 127 -14.49 -18.04 -15.53
C SER A 127 -14.80 -16.81 -16.40
N GLN A 128 -14.11 -15.70 -16.12
CA GLN A 128 -14.15 -14.51 -16.99
C GLN A 128 -13.28 -14.66 -18.25
N LEU A 129 -12.47 -15.71 -18.34
CA LEU A 129 -11.60 -15.97 -19.49
C LEU A 129 -12.33 -16.74 -20.57
N ASP A 130 -13.02 -17.84 -20.22
CA ASP A 130 -13.65 -18.75 -21.17
C ASP A 130 -15.16 -18.98 -20.96
N GLY A 131 -15.73 -18.38 -19.90
CA GLY A 131 -17.15 -18.47 -19.59
C GLY A 131 -17.61 -19.82 -19.04
N LYS A 132 -16.72 -20.77 -18.78
CA LYS A 132 -17.09 -22.09 -18.26
C LYS A 132 -17.31 -22.07 -16.74
N PRO A 133 -18.18 -22.97 -16.24
CA PRO A 133 -18.31 -23.17 -14.79
C PRO A 133 -16.98 -23.53 -14.17
N MET A 134 -16.67 -22.93 -13.02
CA MET A 134 -15.44 -23.22 -12.29
C MET A 134 -15.71 -23.45 -10.81
N LYS A 135 -14.79 -24.16 -10.17
CA LYS A 135 -14.74 -24.30 -8.73
C LYS A 135 -13.87 -23.18 -8.17
N ILE A 136 -14.47 -22.30 -7.37
CA ILE A 136 -13.69 -21.27 -6.67
C ILE A 136 -12.88 -21.95 -5.58
N GLY A 137 -11.56 -21.87 -5.70
CA GLY A 137 -10.64 -22.31 -4.65
C GLY A 137 -9.96 -21.12 -3.99
N TRP A 138 -9.63 -20.10 -4.79
CA TRP A 138 -8.77 -18.99 -4.37
C TRP A 138 -9.12 -17.71 -5.10
N SER A 139 -8.85 -16.58 -4.47
CA SER A 139 -8.85 -15.27 -5.13
C SER A 139 -7.82 -14.35 -4.48
N SER A 140 -7.52 -13.23 -5.13
CA SER A 140 -6.59 -12.22 -4.61
C SER A 140 -6.97 -11.62 -3.26
N ASN A 141 -8.23 -11.77 -2.85
CA ASN A 141 -8.78 -11.26 -1.61
C ASN A 141 -9.25 -12.37 -0.65
N TRP A 142 -9.22 -13.62 -1.11
CA TRP A 142 -9.70 -14.78 -0.36
C TRP A 142 -8.71 -15.91 -0.57
N ASP A 143 -7.49 -15.63 -0.17
CA ASP A 143 -6.34 -16.41 -0.56
C ASP A 143 -6.28 -17.76 0.15
N ASP A 144 -7.05 -17.90 1.22
CA ASP A 144 -6.98 -19.03 2.13
C ASP A 144 -8.24 -19.12 2.98
N SER A 145 -8.36 -20.18 3.73
CA SER A 145 -9.37 -20.23 4.77
C SER A 145 -9.09 -19.14 5.80
N LEU A 146 -10.11 -18.43 6.20
CA LEU A 146 -10.08 -17.33 7.17
C LEU A 146 -9.49 -17.71 8.55
N GLY A 147 -8.87 -18.85 8.68
CA GLY A 147 -8.36 -19.40 9.93
C GLY A 147 -6.85 -19.36 10.14
N GLY A 148 -6.06 -18.82 9.18
CA GLY A 148 -4.59 -18.82 9.31
C GLY A 148 -4.03 -20.21 9.61
N ALA A 149 -4.55 -21.23 8.94
CA ALA A 149 -4.18 -22.62 9.23
C ALA A 149 -2.68 -22.87 8.98
N PRO A 150 -2.02 -23.77 9.71
CA PRO A 150 -0.61 -24.13 9.54
C PRO A 150 -0.23 -24.45 8.10
N ALA A 151 -1.16 -25.04 7.32
CA ALA A 151 -0.98 -25.35 5.91
C ALA A 151 -0.69 -24.11 5.03
N TYR A 152 -1.11 -22.92 5.42
CA TYR A 152 -0.81 -21.68 4.69
C TYR A 152 0.53 -21.09 5.08
N GLY A 153 0.97 -21.32 6.31
CA GLY A 153 2.32 -21.01 6.76
C GLY A 153 3.37 -21.68 5.88
N ASP A 154 3.15 -22.94 5.49
CA ASP A 154 4.05 -23.67 4.61
C ASP A 154 4.14 -23.12 3.17
N LEU A 155 3.15 -22.34 2.76
CA LEU A 155 3.10 -21.70 1.44
C LEU A 155 3.66 -20.27 1.44
N ASP A 156 3.91 -19.69 2.60
CA ASP A 156 4.44 -18.33 2.76
C ASP A 156 5.98 -18.34 2.71
N PRO A 157 6.60 -17.63 1.74
CA PRO A 157 8.05 -17.57 1.64
C PRO A 157 8.75 -16.94 2.85
N MET A 158 8.06 -16.07 3.60
CA MET A 158 8.63 -15.43 4.78
C MET A 158 8.66 -16.38 5.98
N VAL A 159 7.67 -17.25 6.10
CA VAL A 159 7.69 -18.34 7.09
C VAL A 159 8.86 -19.29 6.82
N GLU A 160 9.12 -19.64 5.57
CA GLU A 160 10.26 -20.47 5.19
C GLU A 160 11.59 -19.81 5.58
N ARG A 161 11.75 -18.51 5.33
CA ARG A 161 12.93 -17.74 5.76
C ARG A 161 13.08 -17.72 7.27
N THR A 162 12.01 -17.44 8.00
CA THR A 162 12.01 -17.41 9.46
C THR A 162 12.40 -18.78 10.04
N ARG A 163 11.89 -19.87 9.47
CA ARG A 163 12.24 -21.25 9.90
C ARG A 163 13.73 -21.58 9.66
N GLN A 164 14.33 -21.05 8.62
CA GLN A 164 15.76 -21.26 8.35
C GLN A 164 16.67 -20.49 9.32
N GLN A 165 16.19 -19.39 9.87
CA GLN A 165 16.96 -18.52 10.76
C GLN A 165 16.69 -18.78 12.24
N ALA A 166 15.55 -19.33 12.59
CA ALA A 166 15.09 -19.49 13.96
C ALA A 166 15.21 -20.93 14.47
N SER A 167 15.44 -21.05 15.78
CA SER A 167 15.46 -22.32 16.49
C SER A 167 14.08 -23.01 16.50
N GLU A 168 14.04 -24.31 16.89
CA GLU A 168 12.83 -25.14 17.00
C GLU A 168 11.62 -24.48 17.70
N LYS A 169 11.83 -23.49 18.57
CA LYS A 169 10.76 -22.76 19.28
C LYS A 169 9.79 -22.05 18.33
N VAL A 170 10.27 -21.51 17.21
CA VAL A 170 9.41 -20.81 16.22
C VAL A 170 8.50 -21.79 15.49
N ARG A 171 8.91 -23.03 15.33
CA ARG A 171 8.11 -24.06 14.67
C ARG A 171 6.78 -24.32 15.40
N PHE A 172 6.80 -24.34 16.73
CA PHE A 172 5.61 -24.60 17.55
C PHE A 172 4.67 -23.39 17.59
N ALA A 173 5.19 -22.15 17.55
CA ALA A 173 4.36 -20.95 17.56
C ALA A 173 3.51 -20.78 16.28
N TYR A 174 3.94 -21.36 15.15
CA TYR A 174 3.14 -21.39 13.92
C TYR A 174 2.07 -22.49 13.88
N GLU A 175 2.09 -23.42 14.79
CA GLU A 175 1.06 -24.47 14.89
C GLU A 175 -0.21 -23.96 15.56
N GLU A 176 -0.12 -22.85 16.30
CA GLU A 176 -1.28 -22.15 16.84
C GLU A 176 -1.82 -21.14 15.82
N THR A 177 -3.13 -21.06 15.72
CA THR A 177 -3.84 -20.29 14.70
C THR A 177 -3.56 -18.80 14.84
N PHE A 178 -2.72 -18.27 13.96
CA PHE A 178 -2.46 -16.85 13.92
C PHE A 178 -2.62 -16.31 12.50
N MET A 179 -3.30 -15.19 12.37
CA MET A 179 -3.36 -14.43 11.12
C MET A 179 -3.54 -12.94 11.35
N PHE A 180 -3.08 -12.16 10.40
CA PHE A 180 -3.44 -10.75 10.25
C PHE A 180 -3.69 -10.41 8.78
N TYR A 181 -4.30 -9.27 8.53
CA TYR A 181 -4.57 -8.79 7.18
C TYR A 181 -3.56 -7.77 6.75
N LEU A 182 -2.98 -7.96 5.55
CA LEU A 182 -2.00 -7.06 4.94
C LEU A 182 -2.60 -6.44 3.67
N PRO A 183 -3.19 -5.24 3.74
CA PRO A 183 -3.60 -4.51 2.57
C PRO A 183 -2.39 -4.02 1.79
N ARG A 184 -2.33 -4.30 0.47
CA ARG A 184 -1.20 -3.95 -0.38
C ARG A 184 -1.64 -3.15 -1.60
N ILE A 185 -0.90 -2.07 -1.86
CA ILE A 185 -0.97 -1.27 -3.08
C ILE A 185 0.42 -1.16 -3.72
N CYS A 186 0.57 -0.34 -4.76
CA CYS A 186 1.91 0.03 -5.22
C CYS A 186 2.60 0.92 -4.17
N GLU A 187 3.85 0.64 -3.90
CA GLU A 187 4.65 1.32 -2.85
C GLU A 187 5.13 2.72 -3.26
N HIS A 188 4.97 3.15 -4.52
CA HIS A 188 5.43 4.44 -5.05
C HIS A 188 6.83 4.85 -4.56
N CYS A 189 7.74 3.91 -4.63
CA CYS A 189 9.07 3.92 -4.04
C CYS A 189 9.89 5.21 -4.30
N LEU A 190 10.79 5.58 -3.37
CA LEU A 190 11.78 6.64 -3.60
C LEU A 190 12.83 6.21 -4.64
N ASN A 191 13.25 4.93 -4.60
CA ASN A 191 14.20 4.33 -5.54
C ASN A 191 13.51 3.24 -6.40
N PRO A 192 12.63 3.63 -7.36
CA PRO A 192 11.75 2.69 -8.03
C PRO A 192 12.47 1.84 -9.08
N SER A 193 12.69 0.55 -8.77
CA SER A 193 13.29 -0.42 -9.70
C SER A 193 12.46 -0.65 -10.97
N CYS A 194 11.14 -0.47 -10.92
CA CYS A 194 10.28 -0.54 -12.10
C CYS A 194 10.55 0.59 -13.10
N VAL A 195 10.85 1.81 -12.62
CA VAL A 195 11.26 2.95 -13.48
C VAL A 195 12.61 2.64 -14.11
N ALA A 196 13.60 2.24 -13.31
CA ALA A 196 14.92 1.90 -13.80
C ALA A 196 14.93 0.69 -14.76
N SER A 197 13.93 -0.19 -14.67
CA SER A 197 13.79 -1.34 -15.56
C SER A 197 13.16 -1.02 -16.91
N CYS A 198 12.50 0.13 -17.07
CA CYS A 198 11.78 0.47 -18.29
C CYS A 198 12.72 0.98 -19.40
N PRO A 199 12.90 0.26 -20.52
CA PRO A 199 13.81 0.70 -21.58
C PRO A 199 13.29 1.90 -22.37
N SER A 200 11.96 2.07 -22.48
CA SER A 200 11.33 3.17 -23.23
C SER A 200 11.19 4.45 -22.40
N GLY A 201 11.51 4.42 -21.11
CA GLY A 201 11.27 5.54 -20.19
C GLY A 201 9.78 5.88 -19.98
N ALA A 202 8.87 4.95 -20.32
CA ALA A 202 7.43 5.12 -20.10
C ALA A 202 7.05 5.08 -18.61
N MET A 203 7.78 4.29 -17.80
CA MET A 203 7.66 4.36 -16.34
C MET A 203 8.42 5.56 -15.84
N TYR A 204 7.77 6.41 -15.04
CA TYR A 204 8.40 7.60 -14.49
C TYR A 204 7.88 7.92 -13.09
N LYS A 205 8.65 8.67 -12.35
CA LYS A 205 8.29 9.25 -11.06
C LYS A 205 8.03 10.73 -11.25
N ARG A 206 6.88 11.20 -10.81
CA ARG A 206 6.54 12.61 -10.83
C ARG A 206 7.45 13.38 -9.88
N SER A 207 7.87 14.57 -10.26
CA SER A 207 8.72 15.42 -9.41
C SER A 207 7.91 16.17 -8.36
N GLU A 208 6.67 16.50 -8.67
CA GLU A 208 5.79 17.32 -7.86
C GLU A 208 5.24 16.61 -6.61
N ASP A 209 4.94 15.32 -6.70
CA ASP A 209 4.30 14.54 -5.64
C ASP A 209 4.93 13.16 -5.40
N GLY A 210 5.95 12.82 -6.18
CA GLY A 210 6.64 11.55 -6.06
C GLY A 210 5.86 10.31 -6.53
N ILE A 211 4.66 10.47 -7.09
CA ILE A 211 3.85 9.35 -7.58
C ILE A 211 4.51 8.73 -8.82
N VAL A 212 4.63 7.40 -8.82
CA VAL A 212 5.17 6.66 -9.97
C VAL A 212 4.04 6.28 -10.91
N LEU A 213 4.14 6.69 -12.18
CA LEU A 213 3.13 6.49 -13.22
C LEU A 213 3.69 5.81 -14.47
N VAL A 214 2.80 5.50 -15.40
CA VAL A 214 3.11 4.94 -16.73
C VAL A 214 2.59 5.88 -17.79
N ASP A 215 3.47 6.40 -18.61
CA ASP A 215 3.11 7.11 -19.85
C ASP A 215 2.63 6.08 -20.87
N GLN A 216 1.34 6.11 -21.19
CA GLN A 216 0.70 5.12 -22.06
C GLN A 216 1.14 5.29 -23.53
N ASP A 217 1.46 6.50 -23.98
CA ASP A 217 1.93 6.76 -25.35
C ASP A 217 3.34 6.18 -25.57
N ARG A 218 4.20 6.30 -24.55
CA ARG A 218 5.58 5.81 -24.60
C ARG A 218 5.71 4.32 -24.27
N CYS A 219 4.71 3.71 -23.64
CA CYS A 219 4.75 2.31 -23.27
C CYS A 219 4.76 1.41 -24.52
N ARG A 220 5.72 0.50 -24.60
CA ARG A 220 5.89 -0.47 -25.71
C ARG A 220 5.49 -1.89 -25.33
N GLY A 221 4.90 -2.09 -24.15
CA GLY A 221 4.39 -3.40 -23.73
C GLY A 221 5.47 -4.46 -23.43
N TRP A 222 6.73 -4.08 -23.27
CA TRP A 222 7.83 -5.03 -23.03
C TRP A 222 7.83 -5.68 -21.65
N ARG A 223 6.98 -5.22 -20.74
CA ARG A 223 6.73 -5.77 -19.40
C ARG A 223 7.95 -5.87 -18.48
N MET A 224 9.06 -5.19 -18.82
CA MET A 224 10.28 -5.17 -17.97
C MET A 224 10.02 -4.55 -16.60
N CYS A 225 9.08 -3.61 -16.52
CA CYS A 225 8.64 -3.00 -15.25
C CYS A 225 7.89 -4.00 -14.35
N VAL A 226 7.17 -4.99 -14.92
CA VAL A 226 6.52 -6.06 -14.16
C VAL A 226 7.57 -6.93 -13.49
N THR A 227 8.60 -7.35 -14.24
CA THR A 227 9.73 -8.11 -13.68
C THR A 227 10.52 -7.28 -12.66
N GLY A 228 10.79 -6.01 -12.97
CA GLY A 228 11.58 -5.12 -12.12
C GLY A 228 10.93 -4.78 -10.79
N CYS A 229 9.61 -4.81 -10.68
CA CYS A 229 8.91 -4.56 -9.42
C CYS A 229 9.02 -5.78 -8.48
N PRO A 230 9.63 -5.66 -7.29
CA PRO A 230 9.71 -6.78 -6.35
C PRO A 230 8.35 -7.09 -5.71
N TYR A 231 7.51 -6.08 -5.51
CA TYR A 231 6.15 -6.21 -4.96
C TYR A 231 5.13 -6.72 -5.97
N LYS A 232 5.50 -6.87 -7.25
CA LYS A 232 4.63 -7.29 -8.37
C LYS A 232 3.34 -6.47 -8.49
N LYS A 233 3.41 -5.17 -8.18
CA LYS A 233 2.28 -4.21 -8.29
C LYS A 233 2.27 -3.43 -9.60
N VAL A 234 2.94 -3.94 -10.62
CA VAL A 234 2.83 -3.50 -12.02
C VAL A 234 2.18 -4.63 -12.81
N TYR A 235 1.15 -4.31 -13.56
CA TYR A 235 0.33 -5.26 -14.30
C TYR A 235 0.38 -4.97 -15.79
N PHE A 236 -0.19 -5.85 -16.58
CA PHE A 236 -0.25 -5.72 -18.03
C PHE A 236 -1.70 -5.80 -18.50
N ASN A 237 -2.14 -4.81 -19.23
CA ASN A 237 -3.44 -4.83 -19.87
C ASN A 237 -3.33 -5.59 -21.21
N HIS A 238 -3.90 -6.79 -21.26
CA HIS A 238 -3.82 -7.66 -22.43
C HIS A 238 -4.60 -7.13 -23.64
N ARG A 239 -5.58 -6.25 -23.43
CA ARG A 239 -6.34 -5.64 -24.53
C ARG A 239 -5.56 -4.50 -25.19
N THR A 240 -4.99 -3.61 -24.39
CA THR A 240 -4.26 -2.44 -24.90
C THR A 240 -2.79 -2.73 -25.22
N GLY A 241 -2.25 -3.84 -24.71
CA GLY A 241 -0.83 -4.17 -24.83
C GLY A 241 0.08 -3.26 -24.00
N LYS A 242 -0.42 -2.62 -22.95
CA LYS A 242 0.29 -1.63 -22.14
C LYS A 242 0.43 -2.06 -20.68
N ALA A 243 1.46 -1.56 -20.02
CA ALA A 243 1.63 -1.73 -18.59
C ALA A 243 0.75 -0.74 -17.83
N GLU A 244 0.17 -1.19 -16.72
CA GLU A 244 -0.66 -0.39 -15.83
C GLU A 244 -0.37 -0.72 -14.37
N LYS A 245 -0.62 0.24 -13.48
CA LYS A 245 -0.40 0.09 -12.04
C LYS A 245 -1.23 1.08 -11.25
N CYS A 246 -1.31 0.89 -9.95
CA CYS A 246 -1.90 1.87 -9.05
C CYS A 246 -1.35 3.27 -9.34
N THR A 247 -2.24 4.23 -9.53
CA THR A 247 -1.92 5.63 -9.83
C THR A 247 -1.86 6.50 -8.57
N PHE A 248 -2.03 5.91 -7.38
CA PHE A 248 -2.23 6.61 -6.12
C PHE A 248 -3.44 7.57 -6.16
N CYS A 249 -4.38 7.30 -7.05
CA CYS A 249 -5.52 8.17 -7.35
C CYS A 249 -5.12 9.64 -7.59
N TYR A 250 -4.01 9.88 -8.33
CA TYR A 250 -3.43 11.23 -8.48
C TYR A 250 -4.43 12.32 -8.86
N PRO A 251 -5.49 12.08 -9.67
CA PRO A 251 -6.47 13.13 -9.95
C PRO A 251 -7.23 13.61 -8.70
N ARG A 252 -7.38 12.72 -7.69
CA ARG A 252 -7.95 13.07 -6.39
C ARG A 252 -6.92 13.78 -5.51
N ILE A 253 -5.69 13.26 -5.49
CA ILE A 253 -4.58 13.89 -4.73
C ILE A 253 -4.34 15.33 -5.19
N GLU A 254 -4.37 15.60 -6.48
CA GLU A 254 -4.19 16.95 -7.05
C GLU A 254 -5.24 17.96 -6.55
N VAL A 255 -6.42 17.50 -6.17
CA VAL A 255 -7.49 18.36 -5.62
C VAL A 255 -7.64 18.21 -4.09
N GLY A 256 -6.63 17.67 -3.41
CA GLY A 256 -6.62 17.54 -1.95
C GLY A 256 -7.50 16.43 -1.40
N GLN A 257 -8.00 15.52 -2.24
CA GLN A 257 -8.84 14.40 -1.81
C GLN A 257 -8.01 13.13 -1.58
N PRO A 258 -8.38 12.29 -0.60
CA PRO A 258 -7.69 11.04 -0.36
C PRO A 258 -7.95 10.03 -1.48
N THR A 259 -7.08 9.00 -1.53
CA THR A 259 -7.28 7.88 -2.46
C THR A 259 -8.60 7.16 -2.17
N VAL A 260 -9.23 6.60 -3.20
CA VAL A 260 -10.51 5.86 -3.07
C VAL A 260 -10.42 4.77 -1.99
N CYS A 261 -9.32 4.00 -2.00
CA CYS A 261 -9.11 2.92 -1.02
C CYS A 261 -8.88 3.42 0.43
N SER A 262 -8.47 4.67 0.61
CA SER A 262 -8.35 5.28 1.94
C SER A 262 -9.70 5.78 2.46
N GLU A 263 -10.43 6.46 1.60
CA GLU A 263 -11.73 7.05 1.94
C GLU A 263 -12.79 6.00 2.26
N THR A 264 -12.82 4.90 1.49
CA THR A 264 -13.78 3.80 1.67
C THR A 264 -13.36 2.78 2.74
N CYS A 265 -12.24 3.01 3.43
CA CYS A 265 -11.76 2.09 4.45
C CYS A 265 -12.63 2.11 5.71
N VAL A 266 -13.34 1.02 5.98
CA VAL A 266 -14.24 0.87 7.15
C VAL A 266 -13.47 1.03 8.47
N GLY A 267 -12.30 0.43 8.59
CA GLY A 267 -11.45 0.50 9.79
C GLY A 267 -10.71 1.83 9.98
N ARG A 268 -10.83 2.79 9.03
CA ARG A 268 -10.12 4.07 9.06
C ARG A 268 -8.62 3.91 9.31
N LEU A 269 -8.03 2.86 8.75
CA LEU A 269 -6.65 2.45 9.03
C LEU A 269 -5.59 3.18 8.18
N ARG A 270 -5.99 3.97 7.18
CA ARG A 270 -5.09 4.60 6.21
C ARG A 270 -4.91 6.08 6.50
N TYR A 271 -3.67 6.50 6.49
CA TYR A 271 -3.21 7.86 6.72
C TYR A 271 -2.47 8.35 5.48
N LEU A 272 -2.75 9.54 5.03
CA LEU A 272 -2.12 10.16 3.86
C LEU A 272 -1.51 11.50 4.27
N GLY A 273 -0.30 11.75 3.84
CA GLY A 273 0.37 13.01 4.11
C GLY A 273 1.59 13.19 3.22
N VAL A 274 2.17 14.38 3.30
CA VAL A 274 3.40 14.73 2.61
C VAL A 274 4.59 14.42 3.52
N VAL A 275 5.68 13.95 2.93
CA VAL A 275 6.99 13.87 3.58
C VAL A 275 8.03 14.62 2.76
N LEU A 276 8.92 15.32 3.43
CA LEU A 276 10.09 15.92 2.83
C LEU A 276 11.26 14.95 2.93
N TYR A 277 12.08 14.86 1.89
CA TYR A 277 13.25 13.98 1.87
C TYR A 277 14.42 14.60 1.10
N ASP A 278 15.63 14.18 1.45
CA ASP A 278 16.85 14.56 0.76
C ASP A 278 17.13 13.62 -0.42
N ALA A 279 16.92 14.08 -1.63
CA ALA A 279 17.12 13.29 -2.83
C ALA A 279 18.58 12.86 -3.04
N ASP A 280 19.56 13.61 -2.48
CA ASP A 280 20.97 13.27 -2.59
C ASP A 280 21.34 12.07 -1.72
N LYS A 281 20.59 11.80 -0.63
CA LYS A 281 20.80 10.67 0.27
C LYS A 281 20.18 9.35 -0.21
N VAL A 282 19.22 9.38 -1.13
CA VAL A 282 18.43 8.19 -1.53
C VAL A 282 19.30 7.05 -2.03
N THR A 283 20.29 7.35 -2.89
CA THR A 283 21.18 6.30 -3.43
C THR A 283 22.07 5.71 -2.35
N ALA A 284 22.71 6.55 -1.54
CA ALA A 284 23.58 6.11 -0.47
C ALA A 284 22.84 5.24 0.56
N ALA A 285 21.62 5.63 0.94
CA ALA A 285 20.79 4.85 1.83
C ALA A 285 20.38 3.50 1.21
N ALA A 286 20.08 3.45 -0.09
CA ALA A 286 19.78 2.19 -0.78
C ALA A 286 21.04 1.30 -0.96
N GLU A 287 22.24 1.87 -0.93
CA GLU A 287 23.53 1.17 -1.00
C GLU A 287 24.07 0.71 0.36
N THR A 288 23.34 0.92 1.46
CA THR A 288 23.69 0.42 2.80
C THR A 288 24.03 -1.08 2.74
N PRO A 289 25.23 -1.51 3.16
CA PRO A 289 25.70 -2.88 2.94
C PRO A 289 24.85 -3.93 3.66
N ASN A 290 24.59 -3.74 4.95
CA ASN A 290 23.81 -4.64 5.76
C ASN A 290 22.31 -4.37 5.57
N GLU A 291 21.54 -5.40 5.23
CA GLU A 291 20.10 -5.27 4.96
C GLU A 291 19.28 -4.88 6.20
N ARG A 292 19.73 -5.27 7.39
CA ARG A 292 19.10 -4.89 8.66
C ARG A 292 19.17 -3.39 8.97
N ASP A 293 20.17 -2.69 8.43
CA ASP A 293 20.33 -1.25 8.63
C ASP A 293 19.52 -0.41 7.62
N LEU A 294 18.85 -1.04 6.65
CA LEU A 294 18.11 -0.34 5.60
C LEU A 294 16.91 0.45 6.12
N TYR A 295 16.26 -0.01 7.19
CA TYR A 295 15.19 0.75 7.84
C TYR A 295 15.70 2.10 8.35
N GLU A 296 16.76 2.09 9.14
CA GLU A 296 17.36 3.32 9.67
C GLU A 296 17.93 4.20 8.55
N ALA A 297 18.57 3.60 7.55
CA ALA A 297 19.07 4.32 6.39
C ALA A 297 17.93 5.04 5.64
N GLN A 298 16.76 4.42 5.49
CA GLN A 298 15.61 5.04 4.87
C GLN A 298 15.04 6.17 5.73
N LEU A 299 14.98 6.02 7.05
CA LEU A 299 14.56 7.09 7.96
C LEU A 299 15.51 8.29 7.86
N GLY A 300 16.81 8.06 7.73
CA GLY A 300 17.83 9.11 7.58
C GLY A 300 17.74 9.93 6.28
N VAL A 301 16.90 9.49 5.33
CA VAL A 301 16.61 10.24 4.10
C VAL A 301 15.55 11.32 4.34
N PHE A 302 14.64 11.11 5.30
CA PHE A 302 13.58 12.08 5.59
C PHE A 302 14.13 13.30 6.29
N LEU A 303 13.51 14.44 5.99
CA LEU A 303 13.84 15.74 6.55
C LEU A 303 12.77 16.14 7.56
N ASP A 304 13.21 16.76 8.65
CA ASP A 304 12.29 17.31 9.65
C ASP A 304 11.67 18.62 9.13
N PRO A 305 10.36 18.66 8.88
CA PRO A 305 9.69 19.85 8.39
C PRO A 305 9.57 20.97 9.45
N GLU A 306 9.88 20.70 10.70
CA GLU A 306 9.95 21.72 11.76
C GLU A 306 11.30 22.45 11.79
N ASP A 307 12.37 21.87 11.21
CA ASP A 307 13.69 22.52 11.15
C ASP A 307 13.64 23.75 10.22
N PRO A 308 13.97 24.95 10.72
CA PRO A 308 13.98 26.17 9.93
C PRO A 308 14.96 26.13 8.73
N GLY A 309 16.03 25.34 8.85
CA GLY A 309 17.01 25.16 7.76
C GLY A 309 16.43 24.32 6.64
N VAL A 310 15.71 23.25 6.98
CA VAL A 310 14.99 22.40 6.03
C VAL A 310 13.91 23.20 5.29
N ARG A 311 13.14 24.00 6.03
CA ARG A 311 12.06 24.83 5.44
C ARG A 311 12.62 25.81 4.41
N ARG A 312 13.66 26.57 4.77
CA ARG A 312 14.31 27.50 3.84
C ARG A 312 14.85 26.78 2.60
N ALA A 313 15.54 25.67 2.80
CA ALA A 313 16.06 24.88 1.68
C ALA A 313 14.94 24.32 0.78
N ALA A 314 13.78 23.95 1.36
CA ALA A 314 12.62 23.48 0.61
C ALA A 314 11.98 24.61 -0.21
N GLU A 315 11.86 25.82 0.36
CA GLU A 315 11.40 27.02 -0.35
C GLU A 315 12.35 27.39 -1.49
N GLU A 316 13.66 27.40 -1.25
CA GLU A 316 14.70 27.65 -2.26
C GLU A 316 14.69 26.61 -3.39
N ALA A 317 14.33 25.35 -3.07
CA ALA A 317 14.16 24.28 -4.06
C ALA A 317 12.83 24.38 -4.84
N GLY A 318 11.98 25.38 -4.54
CA GLY A 318 10.73 25.62 -5.24
C GLY A 318 9.56 24.72 -4.77
N ILE A 319 9.66 24.11 -3.59
CA ILE A 319 8.53 23.40 -2.99
C ILE A 319 7.50 24.44 -2.53
N PRO A 320 6.22 24.33 -2.94
CA PRO A 320 5.19 25.29 -2.55
C PRO A 320 4.99 25.33 -1.04
N PHE A 321 4.70 26.51 -0.51
CA PHE A 321 4.47 26.72 0.93
C PHE A 321 3.42 25.77 1.50
N ASP A 322 2.30 25.54 0.79
CA ASP A 322 1.24 24.64 1.23
C ASP A 322 1.72 23.18 1.39
N TRP A 323 2.70 22.78 0.60
CA TRP A 323 3.32 21.45 0.71
C TRP A 323 4.23 21.34 1.93
N ILE A 324 4.97 22.41 2.23
CA ILE A 324 5.81 22.46 3.44
C ILE A 324 4.93 22.42 4.69
N GLU A 325 3.85 23.21 4.72
CA GLU A 325 2.88 23.22 5.84
C GLU A 325 2.12 21.88 5.94
N ALA A 326 1.81 21.24 4.82
CA ALA A 326 1.24 19.90 4.82
C ALA A 326 2.22 18.86 5.39
N ALA A 327 3.51 18.96 5.09
CA ALA A 327 4.53 18.08 5.65
C ALA A 327 4.65 18.22 7.18
N ARG A 328 4.56 19.46 7.70
CA ARG A 328 4.57 19.73 9.14
C ARG A 328 3.40 19.08 9.90
N ARG A 329 2.22 19.08 9.29
CA ARG A 329 1.01 18.47 9.86
C ARG A 329 0.80 17.03 9.42
N SER A 330 1.75 16.44 8.71
CA SER A 330 1.61 15.13 8.08
C SER A 330 1.48 14.01 9.10
N PRO A 331 0.39 13.24 9.09
CA PRO A 331 0.28 12.05 9.92
C PRO A 331 1.32 10.99 9.54
N VAL A 332 1.74 10.97 8.28
CA VAL A 332 2.78 10.04 7.82
C VAL A 332 4.12 10.40 8.44
N HIS A 333 4.52 11.68 8.41
CA HIS A 333 5.75 12.12 9.08
C HIS A 333 5.70 11.83 10.59
N ALA A 334 4.57 12.09 11.24
CA ALA A 334 4.40 11.81 12.66
C ALA A 334 4.59 10.31 12.98
N LEU A 335 3.93 9.42 12.24
CA LEU A 335 3.95 7.97 12.49
C LEU A 335 5.28 7.31 12.09
N VAL A 336 5.94 7.81 11.04
CA VAL A 336 7.19 7.24 10.52
C VAL A 336 8.41 7.80 11.25
N SER A 337 8.51 9.12 11.40
CA SER A 337 9.73 9.80 11.89
C SER A 337 9.64 10.21 13.34
N LYS A 338 8.53 10.82 13.80
CA LYS A 338 8.37 11.30 15.18
C LYS A 338 8.13 10.14 16.16
N TYR A 339 7.09 9.35 15.95
CA TYR A 339 6.75 8.22 16.84
C TYR A 339 7.49 6.93 16.49
N ARG A 340 7.91 6.77 15.23
CA ARG A 340 8.62 5.58 14.74
C ARG A 340 7.86 4.28 15.02
N VAL A 341 6.55 4.30 14.74
CA VAL A 341 5.66 3.13 14.90
C VAL A 341 5.25 2.51 13.55
N ALA A 342 5.58 3.16 12.44
CA ALA A 342 5.33 2.65 11.10
C ALA A 342 6.62 2.18 10.45
N LEU A 343 6.57 1.02 9.79
CA LEU A 343 7.69 0.28 9.22
C LEU A 343 7.49 0.08 7.70
N PRO A 344 8.55 0.06 6.88
CA PRO A 344 8.45 -0.18 5.44
C PRO A 344 8.26 -1.67 5.14
N LEU A 345 7.61 -2.00 4.02
CA LEU A 345 7.51 -3.39 3.57
C LEU A 345 8.75 -3.78 2.76
N HIS A 346 9.44 -4.85 3.16
CA HIS A 346 10.59 -5.44 2.46
C HIS A 346 11.70 -4.43 2.12
N PRO A 347 12.33 -3.79 3.12
CA PRO A 347 13.42 -2.84 2.88
C PRO A 347 14.61 -3.47 2.14
N GLU A 348 14.82 -4.79 2.26
CA GLU A 348 15.87 -5.55 1.57
C GLU A 348 15.74 -5.51 0.04
N TYR A 349 14.61 -5.09 -0.49
CA TYR A 349 14.48 -4.84 -1.94
C TYR A 349 15.13 -3.53 -2.40
N ARG A 350 15.57 -2.68 -1.45
CA ARG A 350 16.32 -1.42 -1.67
C ARG A 350 15.58 -0.42 -2.55
N THR A 351 14.26 -0.54 -2.61
CA THR A 351 13.40 0.35 -3.40
C THR A 351 12.88 1.54 -2.62
N MET A 352 13.03 1.54 -1.29
CA MET A 352 12.55 2.57 -0.38
C MET A 352 11.05 2.83 -0.57
N PRO A 353 10.19 1.95 -0.09
CA PRO A 353 8.75 2.09 -0.20
C PRO A 353 8.24 3.33 0.53
N MET A 354 7.17 3.93 -0.02
CA MET A 354 6.49 5.10 0.56
C MET A 354 5.08 4.77 1.05
N VAL A 355 4.75 3.49 1.14
CA VAL A 355 3.65 2.95 1.92
C VAL A 355 4.25 2.22 3.12
N TRP A 356 3.80 2.61 4.30
CA TRP A 356 4.33 2.16 5.57
C TRP A 356 3.26 1.42 6.35
N TYR A 357 3.67 0.57 7.29
CA TYR A 357 2.77 -0.31 8.01
C TYR A 357 3.02 -0.24 9.51
N ILE A 358 1.96 -0.02 10.28
CA ILE A 358 1.98 -0.19 11.73
C ILE A 358 1.65 -1.66 12.01
N PRO A 359 2.51 -2.40 12.74
CA PRO A 359 2.30 -3.82 12.99
C PRO A 359 1.02 -4.08 13.80
N PRO A 360 0.42 -5.28 13.69
CA PRO A 360 -0.77 -5.65 14.45
C PRO A 360 -0.42 -5.83 15.93
N LEU A 361 -1.18 -5.18 16.81
CA LEU A 361 -1.02 -5.26 18.27
C LEU A 361 -2.00 -6.23 18.93
N SER A 362 -3.14 -6.54 18.28
CA SER A 362 -4.17 -7.42 18.84
C SER A 362 -3.64 -8.74 19.40
N PRO A 363 -2.65 -9.41 18.79
CA PRO A 363 -2.07 -10.63 19.34
C PRO A 363 -1.37 -10.45 20.70
N VAL A 364 -0.80 -9.27 20.97
CA VAL A 364 -0.17 -8.95 22.27
C VAL A 364 -1.22 -8.92 23.37
N VAL A 365 -2.36 -8.28 23.08
CA VAL A 365 -3.48 -8.15 24.04
C VAL A 365 -4.08 -9.51 24.37
N ASP A 366 -4.22 -10.39 23.37
CA ASP A 366 -4.73 -11.76 23.59
C ASP A 366 -3.78 -12.57 24.48
N ALA A 367 -2.47 -12.44 24.29
CA ALA A 367 -1.46 -13.12 25.12
C ALA A 367 -1.51 -12.67 26.59
N LEU A 368 -1.74 -11.39 26.85
CA LEU A 368 -1.94 -10.88 28.22
C LEU A 368 -3.17 -11.50 28.90
N THR A 369 -4.26 -11.62 28.17
CA THR A 369 -5.51 -12.18 28.69
C THR A 369 -5.37 -13.69 29.01
N GLU A 370 -4.65 -14.45 28.20
CA GLU A 370 -4.42 -15.88 28.40
C GLU A 370 -3.48 -16.19 29.58
N THR A 371 -2.52 -15.33 29.85
CA THR A 371 -1.58 -15.53 30.98
C THR A 371 -2.19 -15.21 32.34
N GLY A 372 -3.42 -14.69 32.39
CA GLY A 372 -4.13 -14.38 33.64
C GLY A 372 -3.47 -13.28 34.47
N HIS A 373 -2.61 -12.51 33.86
CA HIS A 373 -1.95 -11.37 34.50
C HIS A 373 -2.84 -10.12 34.34
N ASP A 374 -3.70 -9.89 35.32
CA ASP A 374 -4.49 -8.66 35.44
C ASP A 374 -3.63 -7.43 35.84
N GLY A 375 -2.31 -7.62 35.97
CA GLY A 375 -1.37 -6.58 36.39
C GLY A 375 -0.82 -5.79 35.21
N GLU A 376 -1.09 -4.49 35.19
CA GLU A 376 -0.61 -3.51 34.21
C GLU A 376 0.84 -3.05 34.47
N ASP A 377 1.67 -3.85 35.15
CA ASP A 377 3.07 -3.54 35.33
C ASP A 377 3.79 -3.52 33.99
N ALA A 378 4.61 -2.51 33.76
CA ALA A 378 5.35 -2.30 32.49
C ALA A 378 6.16 -3.54 32.07
N ASP A 379 6.75 -4.27 33.03
CA ASP A 379 7.53 -5.47 32.77
C ASP A 379 6.67 -6.61 32.22
N ASN A 380 5.42 -6.77 32.70
CA ASN A 380 4.48 -7.77 32.22
C ASN A 380 3.94 -7.41 30.84
N LEU A 381 3.64 -6.12 30.61
CA LEU A 381 3.13 -5.62 29.33
C LEU A 381 4.14 -5.82 28.21
N PHE A 382 5.42 -5.51 28.43
CA PHE A 382 6.47 -5.66 27.43
C PHE A 382 6.91 -7.12 27.28
N GLY A 383 6.86 -7.91 28.37
CA GLY A 383 7.11 -9.36 28.33
C GLY A 383 6.09 -10.12 27.49
N ALA A 384 4.85 -9.64 27.41
CA ALA A 384 3.83 -10.24 26.55
C ALA A 384 4.16 -10.18 25.07
N ILE A 385 5.00 -9.25 24.64
CA ILE A 385 5.48 -9.18 23.25
C ILE A 385 6.33 -10.40 22.89
N ASP A 386 7.04 -10.99 23.85
CA ASP A 386 7.83 -12.20 23.65
C ASP A 386 6.98 -13.47 23.56
N THR A 387 5.74 -13.40 24.00
CA THR A 387 4.76 -14.51 23.96
C THR A 387 3.77 -14.37 22.80
N LEU A 388 4.05 -13.46 21.86
CA LEU A 388 3.21 -13.24 20.69
C LEU A 388 2.95 -14.53 19.92
N ARG A 389 1.69 -14.74 19.53
CA ARG A 389 1.31 -15.80 18.60
C ARG A 389 1.91 -15.60 17.20
N ILE A 390 2.23 -14.32 16.82
CA ILE A 390 3.11 -14.07 15.70
C ILE A 390 4.53 -13.97 16.22
N PRO A 391 5.46 -14.74 15.71
CA PRO A 391 6.86 -14.51 16.00
C PRO A 391 7.29 -13.12 15.54
N LEU A 392 7.96 -12.40 16.43
CA LEU A 392 8.59 -11.10 16.08
C LEU A 392 9.46 -11.23 14.84
N GLU A 393 10.10 -12.38 14.68
CA GLU A 393 10.96 -12.70 13.54
C GLU A 393 10.20 -12.67 12.21
N TYR A 394 8.96 -13.17 12.18
CA TYR A 394 8.14 -13.11 10.96
C TYR A 394 7.80 -11.67 10.57
N LEU A 395 7.41 -10.85 11.55
CA LEU A 395 7.17 -9.43 11.31
C LEU A 395 8.46 -8.70 10.90
N ALA A 396 9.59 -9.07 11.50
CA ALA A 396 10.88 -8.51 11.16
C ALA A 396 11.32 -8.87 9.72
N GLU A 397 11.07 -10.11 9.28
CA GLU A 397 11.30 -10.49 7.88
C GLU A 397 10.45 -9.67 6.90
N LEU A 398 9.21 -9.32 7.27
CA LEU A 398 8.35 -8.49 6.43
C LEU A 398 8.77 -7.02 6.39
N PHE A 399 9.16 -6.45 7.54
CA PHE A 399 9.21 -4.99 7.70
C PHE A 399 10.61 -4.42 7.94
N THR A 400 11.57 -5.23 8.38
CA THR A 400 12.89 -4.75 8.83
C THR A 400 14.05 -5.64 8.38
N ALA A 401 13.84 -6.47 7.35
CA ALA A 401 14.85 -7.41 6.83
C ALA A 401 15.46 -8.31 7.93
N GLY A 402 14.63 -8.79 8.86
CA GLY A 402 15.00 -9.70 9.94
C GLY A 402 15.58 -9.02 11.19
N ASP A 403 15.55 -7.69 11.30
CA ASP A 403 15.85 -6.98 12.54
C ASP A 403 14.62 -6.87 13.43
N THR A 404 14.60 -7.58 14.56
CA THR A 404 13.46 -7.57 15.48
C THR A 404 13.37 -6.29 16.33
N GLY A 405 14.45 -5.54 16.45
CA GLY A 405 14.53 -4.35 17.31
C GLY A 405 13.47 -3.29 16.98
N PRO A 406 13.39 -2.78 15.75
CA PRO A 406 12.40 -1.76 15.38
C PRO A 406 10.94 -2.26 15.48
N VAL A 407 10.69 -3.54 15.19
CA VAL A 407 9.34 -4.13 15.33
C VAL A 407 8.92 -4.17 16.80
N ARG A 408 9.82 -4.67 17.68
CA ARG A 408 9.61 -4.69 19.13
C ARG A 408 9.34 -3.28 19.65
N ALA A 409 10.20 -2.32 19.34
CA ALA A 409 10.04 -0.94 19.79
C ALA A 409 8.72 -0.30 19.33
N SER A 410 8.25 -0.64 18.12
CA SER A 410 6.94 -0.21 17.63
C SER A 410 5.80 -0.81 18.46
N LEU A 411 5.83 -2.11 18.72
CA LEU A 411 4.81 -2.81 19.51
C LEU A 411 4.79 -2.33 20.97
N GLU A 412 5.95 -2.13 21.58
CA GLU A 412 6.07 -1.57 22.94
C GLU A 412 5.41 -0.21 23.06
N LYS A 413 5.66 0.71 22.12
CA LYS A 413 5.01 2.03 22.10
C LYS A 413 3.50 1.94 21.93
N LEU A 414 3.01 1.05 21.09
CA LEU A 414 1.58 0.83 20.87
C LEU A 414 0.91 0.22 22.12
N ALA A 415 1.59 -0.73 22.77
CA ALA A 415 1.13 -1.33 24.02
C ALA A 415 1.09 -0.30 25.16
N ALA A 416 2.17 0.48 25.32
CA ALA A 416 2.24 1.57 26.30
C ALA A 416 1.12 2.61 26.10
N MET A 417 0.85 2.96 24.82
CA MET A 417 -0.25 3.87 24.49
C MET A 417 -1.60 3.31 24.96
N ARG A 418 -1.87 2.02 24.75
CA ARG A 418 -3.13 1.42 25.19
C ARG A 418 -3.25 1.36 26.70
N ALA A 419 -2.19 0.94 27.39
CA ALA A 419 -2.17 0.86 28.84
C ALA A 419 -2.39 2.26 29.49
N HIS A 420 -1.59 3.26 29.07
CA HIS A 420 -1.72 4.63 29.55
C HIS A 420 -3.15 5.18 29.34
N MET A 421 -3.68 5.07 28.14
CA MET A 421 -5.01 5.59 27.81
C MET A 421 -6.15 4.81 28.46
N ARG A 422 -5.95 3.53 28.79
CA ARG A 422 -6.92 2.78 29.58
C ARG A 422 -7.06 3.37 30.97
N SER A 423 -5.95 3.59 31.69
CA SER A 423 -5.98 4.21 33.02
C SER A 423 -6.61 5.59 32.97
N VAL A 424 -6.21 6.44 32.01
CA VAL A 424 -6.83 7.78 31.82
C VAL A 424 -8.34 7.69 31.62
N ASN A 425 -8.81 6.78 30.77
CA ASN A 425 -10.24 6.62 30.46
C ASN A 425 -11.05 6.03 31.62
N LEU A 426 -10.42 5.25 32.49
CA LEU A 426 -11.05 4.73 33.72
C LEU A 426 -11.03 5.73 34.86
N GLY A 427 -10.32 6.85 34.71
CA GLY A 427 -10.14 7.87 35.79
C GLY A 427 -9.16 7.41 36.85
N GLU A 428 -8.27 6.50 36.52
CA GLU A 428 -7.16 6.02 37.33
C GLU A 428 -5.90 6.85 37.06
N ASP A 429 -4.98 6.92 37.99
CA ASP A 429 -3.67 7.55 37.76
C ASP A 429 -2.80 6.63 36.93
N PRO A 430 -2.39 7.04 35.69
CA PRO A 430 -1.54 6.21 34.85
C PRO A 430 -0.17 5.96 35.49
N ASP A 431 0.35 4.74 35.37
CA ASP A 431 1.73 4.44 35.76
C ASP A 431 2.72 5.21 34.89
N PRO A 432 3.51 6.15 35.45
CA PRO A 432 4.49 6.90 34.68
C PRO A 432 5.61 6.02 34.08
N ALA A 433 5.88 4.84 34.66
CA ALA A 433 6.88 3.91 34.18
C ALA A 433 6.54 3.36 32.77
N VAL A 434 5.25 3.23 32.44
CA VAL A 434 4.79 2.74 31.13
C VAL A 434 5.23 3.65 29.98
N CYS A 435 5.02 4.96 30.11
CA CYS A 435 5.47 5.94 29.10
C CYS A 435 6.99 6.08 29.08
N ALA A 436 7.61 6.14 30.28
CA ALA A 436 9.06 6.28 30.39
C ALA A 436 9.82 5.08 29.81
N GLY A 437 9.28 3.85 29.97
CA GLY A 437 9.88 2.62 29.46
C GLY A 437 10.03 2.60 27.92
N VAL A 438 9.16 3.31 27.21
CA VAL A 438 9.23 3.46 25.73
C VAL A 438 9.85 4.79 25.29
N GLY A 439 10.37 5.58 26.23
CA GLY A 439 11.03 6.86 25.94
C GLY A 439 10.07 7.95 25.42
N MET A 440 8.79 7.89 25.77
CA MET A 440 7.77 8.86 25.37
C MET A 440 7.23 9.62 26.58
N ARG A 441 6.83 10.86 26.35
CA ARG A 441 6.11 11.65 27.35
C ARG A 441 4.61 11.33 27.27
N PRO A 442 3.86 11.45 28.38
CA PRO A 442 2.41 11.23 28.40
C PRO A 442 1.66 12.00 27.30
N GLU A 443 2.00 13.27 27.08
CA GLU A 443 1.35 14.12 26.08
C GLU A 443 1.60 13.60 24.65
N GLU A 444 2.78 13.04 24.38
CA GLU A 444 3.11 12.43 23.07
C GLU A 444 2.33 11.13 22.85
N VAL A 445 2.13 10.37 23.91
CA VAL A 445 1.31 9.14 23.89
C VAL A 445 -0.16 9.49 23.63
N GLU A 446 -0.68 10.53 24.28
CA GLU A 446 -2.06 11.00 24.05
C GLU A 446 -2.25 11.57 22.64
N GLU A 447 -1.28 12.32 22.10
CA GLU A 447 -1.31 12.77 20.71
C GLU A 447 -1.33 11.57 19.73
N MET A 448 -0.47 10.58 19.98
CA MET A 448 -0.41 9.36 19.17
C MET A 448 -1.74 8.59 19.26
N TYR A 449 -2.34 8.47 20.45
CA TYR A 449 -3.65 7.86 20.62
C TYR A 449 -4.74 8.62 19.86
N ARG A 450 -4.78 9.94 19.95
CA ARG A 450 -5.74 10.75 19.19
C ARG A 450 -5.63 10.47 17.70
N LEU A 451 -4.41 10.42 17.18
CA LEU A 451 -4.17 10.14 15.76
C LEU A 451 -4.57 8.70 15.36
N LEU A 452 -4.24 7.70 16.19
CA LEU A 452 -4.44 6.29 15.85
C LEU A 452 -5.85 5.77 16.18
N ALA A 453 -6.41 6.14 17.34
CA ALA A 453 -7.69 5.64 17.80
C ALA A 453 -8.86 6.50 17.33
N ILE A 454 -8.84 7.82 17.59
CA ILE A 454 -9.90 8.74 17.18
C ILE A 454 -9.88 8.94 15.68
N ALA A 455 -8.71 9.15 15.10
CA ALA A 455 -8.44 9.17 13.67
C ALA A 455 -9.44 10.03 12.88
N LYS A 456 -9.56 11.31 13.24
CA LYS A 456 -10.41 12.26 12.51
C LYS A 456 -10.02 12.36 11.06
N TYR A 457 -10.95 12.69 10.20
CA TYR A 457 -10.74 12.76 8.76
C TYR A 457 -9.62 13.72 8.38
N GLU A 458 -9.66 14.94 8.90
CA GLU A 458 -8.70 16.01 8.67
C GLU A 458 -7.31 15.73 9.26
N GLU A 459 -7.21 14.87 10.27
CA GLU A 459 -5.94 14.44 10.87
C GLU A 459 -5.33 13.25 10.10
N ARG A 460 -6.17 12.40 9.50
CA ARG A 460 -5.70 11.27 8.69
C ARG A 460 -5.26 11.68 7.29
N TYR A 461 -5.80 12.76 6.73
CA TYR A 461 -5.59 13.16 5.35
C TYR A 461 -5.10 14.61 5.30
N VAL A 462 -3.80 14.76 5.20
CA VAL A 462 -3.14 16.06 5.05
C VAL A 462 -2.50 16.12 3.67
N ILE A 463 -3.30 16.51 2.69
CA ILE A 463 -2.96 16.51 1.27
C ILE A 463 -3.11 17.94 0.77
N PRO A 464 -2.02 18.60 0.35
CA PRO A 464 -2.11 19.94 -0.25
C PRO A 464 -2.76 19.85 -1.63
N THR A 465 -3.48 20.88 -2.00
CA THR A 465 -4.00 21.02 -3.36
C THR A 465 -2.91 21.55 -4.29
N ALA A 466 -2.68 20.86 -5.40
CA ALA A 466 -1.71 21.33 -6.40
C ALA A 466 -2.18 22.60 -7.12
N ALA A 467 -3.48 22.89 -7.11
CA ALA A 467 -4.09 24.07 -7.73
C ALA A 467 -5.38 24.44 -6.99
N VAL A 468 -5.27 25.29 -5.98
CA VAL A 468 -6.44 25.73 -5.16
C VAL A 468 -7.57 26.29 -6.03
N GLY A 469 -7.24 27.05 -7.10
CA GLY A 469 -8.22 27.62 -8.03
C GLY A 469 -8.95 26.55 -8.87
N ASP A 470 -8.29 25.46 -9.23
CA ASP A 470 -8.88 24.38 -10.02
C ASP A 470 -9.63 23.38 -9.13
N ALA A 471 -9.22 23.20 -7.87
CA ALA A 471 -9.98 22.41 -6.90
C ALA A 471 -11.36 23.02 -6.67
N HIS A 472 -11.47 24.32 -6.47
CA HIS A 472 -12.76 25.01 -6.32
C HIS A 472 -13.63 24.96 -7.59
N ARG A 473 -13.02 24.99 -8.78
CA ARG A 473 -13.76 24.80 -10.04
C ARG A 473 -14.27 23.36 -10.19
N LEU A 474 -13.48 22.39 -9.79
CA LEU A 474 -13.89 20.97 -9.80
C LEU A 474 -14.97 20.68 -8.76
N GLU A 475 -14.89 21.27 -7.57
CA GLU A 475 -15.96 21.19 -6.57
C GLU A 475 -17.24 21.90 -7.06
N ALA A 476 -17.12 23.07 -7.66
CA ALA A 476 -18.26 23.79 -8.22
C ALA A 476 -18.86 23.09 -9.45
N SER A 477 -18.05 22.35 -10.21
CA SER A 477 -18.50 21.54 -11.35
C SER A 477 -18.98 20.15 -10.96
N ALA A 478 -18.70 19.69 -9.73
CA ALA A 478 -19.19 18.45 -9.15
C ALA A 478 -20.62 18.53 -8.58
N LEU A 479 -21.41 19.50 -9.07
CA LEU A 479 -22.85 19.47 -8.89
C LEU A 479 -23.42 18.19 -9.55
N PRO A 480 -24.54 17.63 -9.04
CA PRO A 480 -25.01 16.27 -9.39
C PRO A 480 -25.19 15.98 -10.88
N ASP A 481 -25.31 17.02 -11.71
CA ASP A 481 -25.48 16.88 -13.15
C ASP A 481 -24.15 16.85 -13.94
N THR A 482 -22.99 17.00 -13.29
CA THR A 482 -21.68 17.12 -13.95
C THR A 482 -20.68 16.07 -13.55
N CYS A 483 -21.11 14.90 -13.07
CA CYS A 483 -20.26 13.70 -13.04
C CYS A 483 -19.92 13.19 -14.46
N SER A 484 -20.40 13.84 -15.51
CA SER A 484 -19.90 13.72 -16.87
C SER A 484 -18.78 14.73 -17.08
N LEU A 485 -17.55 14.29 -16.96
CA LEU A 485 -16.47 14.91 -17.73
C LEU A 485 -16.84 14.68 -19.20
N ASP A 486 -17.51 15.67 -19.79
CA ASP A 486 -17.83 15.61 -21.20
C ASP A 486 -16.54 15.41 -21.99
N THR A 487 -16.52 14.33 -22.73
CA THR A 487 -15.44 13.97 -23.65
C THR A 487 -15.41 14.91 -24.86
N ASP A 488 -16.40 15.78 -25.03
CA ASP A 488 -16.54 16.72 -26.13
C ASP A 488 -16.21 18.16 -25.67
N GLY A 489 -14.91 18.42 -25.43
CA GLY A 489 -14.39 19.79 -25.48
C GLY A 489 -14.68 20.70 -24.31
N GLY A 490 -15.03 20.20 -23.13
CA GLY A 490 -14.90 20.94 -21.88
C GLY A 490 -13.44 21.37 -21.68
N PRO A 491 -13.14 22.47 -20.95
CA PRO A 491 -11.77 22.90 -20.74
C PRO A 491 -11.01 21.74 -20.13
N GLY A 492 -10.23 21.07 -20.99
CA GLY A 492 -9.42 19.96 -20.57
C GLY A 492 -8.64 20.40 -19.34
N MET A 493 -8.37 19.48 -18.41
CA MET A 493 -7.42 19.70 -17.32
C MET A 493 -6.00 19.93 -17.88
N GLY A 494 -5.88 20.72 -18.89
CA GLY A 494 -4.73 21.28 -19.54
C GLY A 494 -4.56 22.74 -19.17
N GLY A 495 -5.05 23.15 -18.03
CA GLY A 495 -4.83 24.50 -17.51
C GLY A 495 -3.37 24.74 -17.21
N ASP A 496 -2.91 25.92 -17.55
CA ASP A 496 -1.60 26.50 -17.26
C ASP A 496 -1.38 26.69 -15.75
N GLY A 497 -1.46 25.60 -14.98
CA GLY A 497 -1.07 25.57 -13.57
C GLY A 497 0.45 25.57 -13.44
N PRO A 498 1.01 26.06 -12.34
CA PRO A 498 2.47 26.16 -12.14
C PRO A 498 3.22 24.83 -12.31
N PHE A 499 2.51 23.72 -12.35
CA PHE A 499 3.08 22.38 -12.59
C PHE A 499 2.80 21.81 -14.00
N GLY A 500 2.12 22.55 -14.88
CA GLY A 500 1.67 22.07 -16.19
C GLY A 500 2.64 22.32 -17.34
N GLN A 501 3.55 23.29 -17.24
CA GLN A 501 4.31 23.75 -18.40
C GLN A 501 5.68 23.09 -18.59
N ASP A 502 6.29 22.50 -17.55
CA ASP A 502 7.73 22.16 -17.63
C ASP A 502 8.03 20.65 -17.83
N SER A 503 7.05 19.74 -17.81
CA SER A 503 7.38 18.31 -17.90
C SER A 503 7.41 17.76 -19.33
N GLY A 504 6.87 18.46 -20.32
CA GLY A 504 6.73 17.95 -21.69
C GLY A 504 5.99 16.59 -21.77
N ARG A 505 5.39 16.16 -20.67
CA ARG A 505 4.77 14.86 -20.51
C ARG A 505 3.26 15.01 -20.61
N LYS A 506 2.67 14.42 -21.62
CA LYS A 506 1.22 14.32 -21.73
C LYS A 506 0.69 13.64 -20.47
N ARG A 507 -0.27 14.25 -19.81
CA ARG A 507 -1.02 13.64 -18.70
C ARG A 507 -1.67 12.35 -19.20
N LEU A 508 -1.71 11.32 -18.36
CA LEU A 508 -2.51 10.14 -18.66
C LEU A 508 -3.96 10.58 -18.87
N PRO A 509 -4.63 10.09 -19.91
CA PRO A 509 -6.06 10.32 -20.03
C PRO A 509 -6.73 9.80 -18.75
N LEU A 510 -7.61 10.61 -18.19
CA LEU A 510 -8.50 10.15 -17.12
C LEU A 510 -9.13 8.85 -17.55
N VAL A 511 -9.32 7.93 -16.61
CA VAL A 511 -10.08 6.69 -16.87
C VAL A 511 -11.38 7.10 -17.57
N PRO A 512 -11.68 6.52 -18.74
CA PRO A 512 -12.91 6.88 -19.44
C PRO A 512 -14.11 6.76 -18.51
N VAL A 513 -14.91 7.81 -18.47
CA VAL A 513 -16.10 7.95 -17.61
C VAL A 513 -17.12 6.83 -17.81
N GLU A 514 -17.03 6.08 -18.89
CA GLU A 514 -17.83 4.88 -19.17
C GLU A 514 -17.86 3.87 -18.00
N ASN A 515 -16.86 3.88 -17.12
CA ASN A 515 -16.81 2.97 -15.97
C ASN A 515 -17.48 3.52 -14.70
N PHE A 516 -17.88 4.81 -14.67
CA PHE A 516 -18.62 5.39 -13.55
C PHE A 516 -20.16 5.29 -13.71
N HIS A 517 -20.66 4.81 -14.85
CA HIS A 517 -22.09 4.80 -15.21
C HIS A 517 -22.84 3.49 -14.92
N ILE A 518 -22.42 2.69 -13.96
CA ILE A 518 -23.16 1.45 -13.61
C ILE A 518 -24.59 1.76 -13.08
N LEU A 519 -24.82 2.94 -12.56
CA LEU A 519 -26.16 3.32 -12.05
C LEU A 519 -27.12 3.90 -13.11
N ARG A 520 -26.63 4.42 -14.25
CA ARG A 520 -27.52 4.98 -15.31
C ARG A 520 -28.00 3.95 -16.33
N ARG A 521 -27.34 2.81 -16.52
CA ARG A 521 -27.82 1.78 -17.46
C ARG A 521 -29.09 1.04 -17.05
N ARG A 522 -29.57 1.24 -15.81
CA ARG A 522 -30.88 0.70 -15.39
C ARG A 522 -32.07 1.56 -15.81
N GLN A 523 -31.88 2.85 -16.08
CA GLN A 523 -32.98 3.74 -16.48
C GLN A 523 -33.22 3.80 -18.00
N THR A 524 -32.21 3.53 -18.83
CA THR A 524 -32.37 3.57 -20.30
C THR A 524 -32.82 2.25 -20.91
N ALA A 525 -32.74 1.13 -20.18
CA ALA A 525 -33.22 -0.17 -20.66
C ALA A 525 -34.75 -0.35 -20.49
N ASP A 526 -35.38 0.48 -19.68
CA ASP A 526 -36.85 0.44 -19.50
C ASP A 526 -37.60 1.34 -20.51
N ASP A 527 -36.92 2.32 -21.11
CA ASP A 527 -37.54 3.23 -22.12
C ASP A 527 -37.54 2.66 -23.56
N GLU A 528 -36.87 1.55 -23.84
CA GLU A 528 -36.90 0.91 -25.17
C GLU A 528 -37.88 -0.27 -25.28
N ARG A 529 -38.75 -0.47 -24.29
CA ARG A 529 -39.80 -1.53 -24.31
C ARG A 529 -41.19 -1.04 -24.54
N GLU A 530 -41.40 0.24 -24.81
CA GLU A 530 -42.72 0.78 -25.22
C GLU A 530 -42.60 1.45 -26.61
N VAL A 531 -42.29 0.69 -27.67
CA VAL A 531 -42.73 0.96 -29.05
C VAL A 531 -42.86 -0.38 -29.79
#